data_3ac1c5e90575e12729980ba8d2c3ce7e
#
_entry.id   3ac1c5e90575e12729980ba8d2c3ce7e
#
_cell.length_a   1.000
_cell.length_b   1.000
_cell.length_c   1.000
_cell.angle_alpha   90.00
_cell.angle_beta   90.00
_cell.angle_gamma   90.00
#
_symmetry.space_group_name_H-M   'P 1'
#
loop_
_entity.id
_entity.type
_entity.pdbx_description
1 polymer ?
#
loop_
_entity_poly.entity_id
_entity_poly.type
_entity_poly.pdbx_seq_one_letter_code
_entity_poly.pdbx_strand_id
1 'polypeptide(L)'
;GDYAASGGYYISCNADSIVADPTTLTGSIGIFGMFPNVKGLTDKIGLSFDVVKTNTYSDFGMMGRALNDGEKALMQNMVNEGYELFVKRCAEGRGMTTDEIKKIAEGRVWTGAKAKELGLVDELGGLDKALEMAIGKAGLDAYTVMSYPGKKSFFETLMDTNPGGYIQSRMLKGKVGELYNQFDWLNNFENYDKIQARVPFELNIN
;
A
#
# COMPACT_ATOMS: atom_id res chain seq x y z
N GLY A 1 14.14 -5.06 0.03
CA GLY A 1 13.84 -3.63 0.23
C GLY A 1 13.42 -3.34 1.65
N ASP A 2 13.11 -2.10 1.95
CA ASP A 2 12.85 -1.65 3.32
C ASP A 2 11.49 -2.17 3.84
N TYR A 3 10.50 -2.26 2.95
CA TYR A 3 9.20 -2.81 3.31
C TYR A 3 8.48 -3.46 2.13
N ALA A 4 7.71 -4.49 2.44
CA ALA A 4 6.70 -5.12 1.58
C ALA A 4 5.55 -5.59 2.48
N ALA A 5 4.70 -4.67 2.87
CA ALA A 5 3.61 -4.87 3.82
C ALA A 5 2.26 -4.60 3.15
N SER A 6 1.18 -5.08 3.76
CA SER A 6 -0.19 -4.87 3.29
C SER A 6 -0.36 -5.32 1.83
N GLY A 7 -0.67 -4.43 0.88
CA GLY A 7 -0.74 -4.76 -0.55
C GLY A 7 0.55 -5.37 -1.09
N GLY A 8 1.73 -4.95 -0.59
CA GLY A 8 3.02 -5.55 -0.93
C GLY A 8 3.12 -7.00 -0.50
N TYR A 9 2.62 -7.33 0.68
CA TYR A 9 2.54 -8.72 1.14
C TYR A 9 1.45 -9.51 0.41
N TYR A 10 0.32 -8.87 0.10
CA TYR A 10 -0.77 -9.49 -0.66
C TYR A 10 -0.30 -10.05 -2.01
N ILE A 11 0.50 -9.28 -2.77
CA ILE A 11 1.02 -9.73 -4.07
C ILE A 11 2.13 -10.76 -3.95
N SER A 12 2.84 -10.82 -2.82
CA SER A 12 3.97 -11.75 -2.62
C SER A 12 3.58 -13.02 -1.88
N CYS A 13 2.47 -13.07 -1.14
CA CYS A 13 2.14 -14.19 -0.26
C CYS A 13 1.99 -15.55 -0.97
N ASN A 14 1.67 -15.56 -2.27
CA ASN A 14 1.55 -16.77 -3.10
C ASN A 14 2.84 -17.13 -3.87
N ALA A 15 3.94 -16.42 -3.64
CA ALA A 15 5.21 -16.80 -4.25
C ALA A 15 5.74 -18.12 -3.68
N ASP A 16 6.45 -18.89 -4.52
CA ASP A 16 7.08 -20.17 -4.09
C ASP A 16 8.11 -19.98 -2.98
N SER A 17 8.69 -18.80 -2.87
CA SER A 17 9.57 -18.40 -1.77
C SER A 17 9.61 -16.90 -1.63
N ILE A 18 9.60 -16.44 -0.40
CA ILE A 18 9.73 -15.03 -0.01
C ILE A 18 11.04 -14.88 0.74
N VAL A 19 11.90 -13.98 0.26
CA VAL A 19 13.15 -13.60 0.92
C VAL A 19 13.02 -12.18 1.44
N ALA A 20 13.38 -11.95 2.68
CA ALA A 20 13.36 -10.63 3.30
C ALA A 20 14.65 -10.37 4.08
N ASP A 21 15.11 -9.12 4.12
CA ASP A 21 16.13 -8.71 5.06
C ASP A 21 15.58 -8.81 6.49
N PRO A 22 16.38 -9.12 7.52
CA PRO A 22 15.92 -9.22 8.91
C PRO A 22 15.15 -7.98 9.40
N THR A 23 15.46 -6.80 8.87
CA THR A 23 14.87 -5.51 9.24
C THR A 23 13.72 -5.08 8.33
N THR A 24 13.49 -5.75 7.21
CA THR A 24 12.37 -5.45 6.30
C THR A 24 11.05 -5.47 7.05
N LEU A 25 10.23 -4.43 6.88
CA LEU A 25 8.87 -4.39 7.41
C LEU A 25 7.91 -5.11 6.46
N THR A 26 7.17 -6.08 7.00
CA THR A 26 6.25 -6.92 6.22
C THR A 26 5.00 -7.28 7.03
N GLY A 27 4.16 -8.16 6.49
CA GLY A 27 2.88 -8.50 7.11
C GLY A 27 1.84 -7.40 6.83
N SER A 28 1.33 -6.75 7.87
CA SER A 28 0.21 -5.80 7.79
C SER A 28 -0.99 -6.39 7.01
N ILE A 29 -1.31 -7.66 7.33
CA ILE A 29 -2.44 -8.37 6.73
C ILE A 29 -3.72 -7.79 7.32
N GLY A 30 -4.28 -6.81 6.61
CA GLY A 30 -5.44 -6.07 7.07
C GLY A 30 -5.91 -5.08 6.02
N ILE A 31 -7.14 -4.61 6.18
CA ILE A 31 -7.78 -3.61 5.31
C ILE A 31 -8.45 -2.57 6.18
N PHE A 32 -8.35 -1.32 5.79
CA PHE A 32 -9.12 -0.23 6.37
C PHE A 32 -9.59 0.74 5.28
N GLY A 33 -10.68 1.45 5.56
CA GLY A 33 -11.16 2.55 4.72
C GLY A 33 -11.12 3.87 5.50
N MET A 34 -10.74 4.96 4.84
CA MET A 34 -10.73 6.31 5.40
C MET A 34 -11.61 7.24 4.57
N PHE A 35 -12.59 7.86 5.23
CA PHE A 35 -13.54 8.77 4.61
C PHE A 35 -13.53 10.11 5.35
N PRO A 36 -12.79 11.11 4.85
CA PRO A 36 -12.73 12.42 5.47
C PRO A 36 -14.09 13.12 5.36
N ASN A 37 -14.48 13.82 6.43
CA ASN A 37 -15.65 14.67 6.46
C ASN A 37 -15.21 16.10 6.81
N VAL A 38 -15.32 17.01 5.86
CA VAL A 38 -14.90 18.40 6.02
C VAL A 38 -16.08 19.35 6.30
N LYS A 39 -17.29 18.81 6.52
CA LYS A 39 -18.50 19.63 6.73
C LYS A 39 -18.31 20.67 7.84
N GLY A 40 -17.73 20.28 8.96
CA GLY A 40 -17.53 21.21 10.07
C GLY A 40 -16.56 22.36 9.76
N LEU A 41 -15.62 22.17 8.83
CA LEU A 41 -14.73 23.22 8.34
C LEU A 41 -15.47 24.13 7.35
N THR A 42 -16.17 23.54 6.39
CA THR A 42 -16.86 24.31 5.34
C THR A 42 -18.00 25.15 5.91
N ASP A 43 -18.72 24.65 6.90
CA ASP A 43 -19.73 25.43 7.62
C ASP A 43 -19.13 26.69 8.27
N LYS A 44 -17.92 26.60 8.85
CA LYS A 44 -17.24 27.74 9.48
C LYS A 44 -16.80 28.82 8.49
N ILE A 45 -16.49 28.44 7.25
CA ILE A 45 -16.05 29.38 6.21
C ILE A 45 -17.18 29.78 5.25
N GLY A 46 -18.41 29.38 5.56
CA GLY A 46 -19.60 29.76 4.79
C GLY A 46 -19.77 29.03 3.46
N LEU A 47 -19.12 27.86 3.28
CA LEU A 47 -19.30 27.01 2.11
C LEU A 47 -20.38 25.96 2.36
N SER A 48 -21.29 25.78 1.39
CA SER A 48 -22.31 24.74 1.40
C SER A 48 -22.13 23.83 0.18
N PHE A 49 -22.51 22.57 0.35
CA PHE A 49 -22.57 21.59 -0.73
C PHE A 49 -24.03 21.29 -1.05
N ASP A 50 -24.37 21.33 -2.32
CA ASP A 50 -25.65 20.85 -2.83
C ASP A 50 -25.39 19.64 -3.73
N VAL A 51 -26.30 18.66 -3.70
CA VAL A 51 -26.14 17.38 -4.39
C VAL A 51 -27.37 17.04 -5.19
N VAL A 52 -27.21 16.92 -6.49
CA VAL A 52 -28.21 16.32 -7.37
C VAL A 52 -27.82 14.86 -7.60
N LYS A 53 -28.68 13.94 -7.17
CA LYS A 53 -28.40 12.51 -7.26
C LYS A 53 -29.59 11.72 -7.80
N THR A 54 -29.30 10.67 -8.53
CA THR A 54 -30.28 9.78 -9.17
C THR A 54 -30.55 8.51 -8.37
N ASN A 55 -29.72 8.20 -7.37
CA ASN A 55 -29.83 7.01 -6.52
C ASN A 55 -29.45 7.35 -5.08
N THR A 56 -29.85 6.49 -4.14
CA THR A 56 -29.63 6.65 -2.70
C THR A 56 -28.17 6.85 -2.33
N TYR A 57 -27.26 6.17 -3.02
CA TYR A 57 -25.82 6.14 -2.72
C TYR A 57 -24.94 6.75 -3.82
N SER A 58 -25.53 7.47 -4.81
CA SER A 58 -24.72 8.02 -5.92
C SER A 58 -23.79 9.18 -5.51
N ASP A 59 -23.99 9.74 -4.32
CA ASP A 59 -23.09 10.72 -3.68
C ASP A 59 -22.21 10.11 -2.58
N PHE A 60 -22.03 8.79 -2.61
CA PHE A 60 -21.19 8.08 -1.64
C PHE A 60 -19.74 8.62 -1.64
N GLY A 61 -19.20 8.81 -0.44
CA GLY A 61 -17.84 9.29 -0.24
C GLY A 61 -17.63 10.78 -0.49
N MET A 62 -18.70 11.57 -0.67
CA MET A 62 -18.63 13.02 -0.73
C MET A 62 -18.14 13.57 0.62
N MET A 63 -17.11 14.42 0.59
CA MET A 63 -16.48 14.97 1.81
C MET A 63 -17.34 16.02 2.52
N GLY A 64 -18.34 16.59 1.84
CA GLY A 64 -19.22 17.65 2.36
C GLY A 64 -20.26 17.16 3.37
N ARG A 65 -20.34 15.88 3.65
CA ARG A 65 -21.25 15.28 4.65
C ARG A 65 -20.65 14.02 5.28
N ALA A 66 -21.15 13.66 6.44
CA ALA A 66 -20.86 12.36 7.02
C ALA A 66 -21.50 11.22 6.22
N LEU A 67 -20.91 10.04 6.26
CA LEU A 67 -21.54 8.81 5.78
C LEU A 67 -22.79 8.51 6.61
N ASN A 68 -23.87 8.14 5.96
CA ASN A 68 -25.05 7.61 6.64
C ASN A 68 -24.83 6.14 7.09
N ASP A 69 -25.73 5.61 7.88
CA ASP A 69 -25.54 4.27 8.47
C ASP A 69 -25.58 3.16 7.41
N GLY A 70 -26.36 3.32 6.34
CA GLY A 70 -26.37 2.39 5.21
C GLY A 70 -25.02 2.38 4.47
N GLU A 71 -24.44 3.55 4.24
CA GLU A 71 -23.12 3.69 3.63
C GLU A 71 -22.01 3.11 4.52
N LYS A 72 -22.06 3.36 5.82
CA LYS A 72 -21.13 2.75 6.78
C LYS A 72 -21.23 1.22 6.77
N ALA A 73 -22.45 0.68 6.76
CA ALA A 73 -22.67 -0.76 6.70
C ALA A 73 -22.10 -1.39 5.41
N LEU A 74 -22.35 -0.75 4.25
CA LEU A 74 -21.79 -1.19 2.97
C LEU A 74 -20.26 -1.20 3.00
N MET A 75 -19.65 -0.14 3.52
CA MET A 75 -18.18 -0.06 3.61
C MET A 75 -17.61 -1.08 4.58
N GLN A 76 -18.26 -1.28 5.72
CA GLN A 76 -17.82 -2.30 6.68
C GLN A 76 -17.87 -3.70 6.05
N ASN A 77 -18.92 -4.01 5.29
CA ASN A 77 -19.01 -5.29 4.59
C ASN A 77 -17.87 -5.44 3.55
N MET A 78 -17.60 -4.42 2.74
CA MET A 78 -16.50 -4.44 1.78
C MET A 78 -15.14 -4.64 2.46
N VAL A 79 -14.91 -3.97 3.58
CA VAL A 79 -13.67 -4.14 4.37
C VAL A 79 -13.57 -5.56 4.92
N ASN A 80 -14.67 -6.09 5.46
CA ASN A 80 -14.70 -7.45 6.01
C ASN A 80 -14.45 -8.50 4.92
N GLU A 81 -15.14 -8.40 3.79
CA GLU A 81 -14.97 -9.32 2.65
C GLU A 81 -13.53 -9.25 2.09
N GLY A 82 -12.99 -8.04 1.94
CA GLY A 82 -11.61 -7.84 1.50
C GLY A 82 -10.60 -8.42 2.50
N TYR A 83 -10.84 -8.26 3.80
CA TYR A 83 -9.99 -8.85 4.84
C TYR A 83 -10.02 -10.38 4.79
N GLU A 84 -11.19 -11.00 4.72
CA GLU A 84 -11.32 -12.46 4.62
C GLU A 84 -10.65 -12.98 3.33
N LEU A 85 -10.77 -12.27 2.21
CA LEU A 85 -10.07 -12.61 0.98
C LEU A 85 -8.55 -12.54 1.15
N PHE A 86 -8.03 -11.49 1.81
CA PHE A 86 -6.60 -11.35 2.06
C PHE A 86 -6.08 -12.49 2.95
N VAL A 87 -6.77 -12.76 4.06
CA VAL A 87 -6.44 -13.88 4.96
C VAL A 87 -6.43 -15.21 4.20
N LYS A 88 -7.44 -15.45 3.36
CA LYS A 88 -7.53 -16.66 2.54
C LYS A 88 -6.33 -16.80 1.59
N ARG A 89 -5.95 -15.73 0.88
CA ARG A 89 -4.80 -15.75 -0.03
C ARG A 89 -3.48 -16.00 0.70
N CYS A 90 -3.31 -15.39 1.88
CA CYS A 90 -2.15 -15.68 2.71
C CYS A 90 -2.13 -17.14 3.19
N ALA A 91 -3.27 -17.66 3.63
CA ALA A 91 -3.40 -19.05 4.07
C ALA A 91 -3.04 -20.03 2.95
N GLU A 92 -3.59 -19.83 1.76
CA GLU A 92 -3.30 -20.63 0.57
C GLU A 92 -1.81 -20.58 0.20
N GLY A 93 -1.23 -19.39 0.12
CA GLY A 93 0.16 -19.21 -0.32
C GLY A 93 1.20 -19.64 0.72
N ARG A 94 0.87 -19.58 2.00
CA ARG A 94 1.79 -19.95 3.09
C ARG A 94 1.55 -21.35 3.64
N GLY A 95 0.58 -22.10 3.10
CA GLY A 95 0.23 -23.45 3.59
C GLY A 95 -0.27 -23.46 5.04
N MET A 96 -0.91 -22.36 5.48
CA MET A 96 -1.45 -22.16 6.82
C MET A 96 -2.98 -22.20 6.80
N THR A 97 -3.57 -22.38 7.95
CA THR A 97 -5.02 -22.19 8.10
C THR A 97 -5.38 -20.70 8.20
N THR A 98 -6.61 -20.36 7.85
CA THR A 98 -7.10 -18.98 8.02
C THR A 98 -7.05 -18.50 9.47
N ASP A 99 -7.28 -19.41 10.43
CA ASP A 99 -7.22 -19.10 11.85
C ASP A 99 -5.79 -18.83 12.34
N GLU A 100 -4.79 -19.52 11.79
CA GLU A 100 -3.39 -19.22 12.07
C GLU A 100 -2.99 -17.86 11.52
N ILE A 101 -3.38 -17.55 10.29
CA ILE A 101 -3.15 -16.22 9.70
C ILE A 101 -3.84 -15.13 10.52
N LYS A 102 -5.09 -15.30 10.93
CA LYS A 102 -5.83 -14.31 11.75
C LYS A 102 -5.11 -13.99 13.07
N LYS A 103 -4.43 -14.94 13.70
CA LYS A 103 -3.67 -14.69 14.94
C LYS A 103 -2.51 -13.71 14.76
N ILE A 104 -1.96 -13.60 13.55
CA ILE A 104 -0.81 -12.76 13.22
C ILE A 104 -1.17 -11.62 12.25
N ALA A 105 -2.43 -11.52 11.85
CA ALA A 105 -2.99 -10.52 10.95
C ALA A 105 -3.50 -9.26 11.69
N GLU A 106 -4.66 -8.74 11.33
CA GLU A 106 -5.30 -7.53 11.89
C GLU A 106 -4.41 -6.28 11.75
N GLY A 107 -3.70 -6.18 10.63
CA GLY A 107 -2.83 -5.05 10.33
C GLY A 107 -1.51 -5.02 11.11
N ARG A 108 -1.18 -6.06 11.87
CA ARG A 108 0.11 -6.13 12.58
C ARG A 108 1.27 -6.17 11.60
N VAL A 109 2.29 -5.36 11.89
CA VAL A 109 3.52 -5.27 11.11
C VAL A 109 4.60 -6.08 11.80
N TRP A 110 5.38 -6.80 11.01
CA TRP A 110 6.45 -7.66 11.50
C TRP A 110 7.77 -7.30 10.82
N THR A 111 8.87 -7.44 11.54
CA THR A 111 10.20 -7.45 10.90
C THR A 111 10.39 -8.73 10.10
N GLY A 112 11.27 -8.72 9.09
CA GLY A 112 11.58 -9.91 8.30
C GLY A 112 12.02 -11.09 9.16
N ALA A 113 12.84 -10.83 10.20
CA ALA A 113 13.23 -11.84 11.16
C ALA A 113 12.02 -12.47 11.86
N LYS A 114 11.10 -11.65 12.38
CA LYS A 114 9.89 -12.16 13.04
C LYS A 114 8.92 -12.81 12.06
N ALA A 115 8.80 -12.27 10.86
CA ALA A 115 7.95 -12.84 9.81
C ALA A 115 8.41 -14.24 9.39
N LYS A 116 9.72 -14.52 9.39
CA LYS A 116 10.26 -15.87 9.19
C LYS A 116 9.83 -16.83 10.30
N GLU A 117 9.93 -16.43 11.57
CA GLU A 117 9.45 -17.24 12.69
C GLU A 117 7.95 -17.55 12.61
N LEU A 118 7.17 -16.61 12.05
CA LEU A 118 5.72 -16.72 11.90
C LEU A 118 5.30 -17.46 10.62
N GLY A 119 6.22 -17.88 9.77
CA GLY A 119 5.94 -18.57 8.51
C GLY A 119 5.48 -17.65 7.37
N LEU A 120 5.57 -16.33 7.55
CA LEU A 120 5.24 -15.35 6.51
C LEU A 120 6.37 -15.13 5.50
N VAL A 121 7.61 -15.47 5.86
CA VAL A 121 8.83 -15.36 5.05
C VAL A 121 9.57 -16.69 5.12
N ASP A 122 10.14 -17.12 4.01
CA ASP A 122 10.83 -18.42 3.92
C ASP A 122 12.31 -18.29 4.32
N GLU A 123 12.99 -17.26 3.80
CA GLU A 123 14.42 -17.07 4.06
C GLU A 123 14.76 -15.61 4.36
N LEU A 124 15.83 -15.43 5.15
CA LEU A 124 16.43 -14.13 5.39
C LEU A 124 17.56 -13.90 4.41
N GLY A 125 17.62 -12.70 3.83
CA GLY A 125 18.65 -12.30 2.90
C GLY A 125 18.22 -11.19 1.97
N GLY A 126 19.15 -10.81 1.10
CA GLY A 126 18.95 -9.81 0.05
C GLY A 126 18.64 -10.41 -1.31
N LEU A 127 18.86 -9.60 -2.35
CA LEU A 127 18.64 -9.99 -3.75
C LEU A 127 19.51 -11.20 -4.16
N ASP A 128 20.76 -11.27 -3.67
CA ASP A 128 21.66 -12.38 -4.00
C ASP A 128 21.09 -13.72 -3.50
N LYS A 129 20.50 -13.73 -2.29
CA LYS A 129 19.84 -14.92 -1.75
C LYS A 129 18.60 -15.30 -2.57
N ALA A 130 17.81 -14.33 -2.99
CA ALA A 130 16.65 -14.58 -3.84
C ALA A 130 17.06 -15.16 -5.21
N LEU A 131 18.15 -14.65 -5.81
CA LEU A 131 18.71 -15.18 -7.06
C LEU A 131 19.22 -16.60 -6.89
N GLU A 132 19.99 -16.88 -5.83
CA GLU A 132 20.47 -18.22 -5.49
C GLU A 132 19.32 -19.22 -5.43
N MET A 133 18.26 -18.87 -4.70
CA MET A 133 17.09 -19.73 -4.55
C MET A 133 16.33 -19.93 -5.88
N ALA A 134 16.19 -18.86 -6.68
CA ALA A 134 15.54 -18.95 -7.98
C ALA A 134 16.32 -19.82 -8.97
N ILE A 135 17.66 -19.68 -9.01
CA ILE A 135 18.56 -20.51 -9.83
C ILE A 135 18.45 -21.97 -9.42
N GLY A 136 18.53 -22.24 -8.10
CA GLY A 136 18.40 -23.60 -7.57
C GLY A 136 17.06 -24.26 -7.89
N LYS A 137 15.95 -23.52 -7.72
CA LYS A 137 14.61 -24.01 -8.08
C LYS A 137 14.43 -24.26 -9.57
N ALA A 138 15.04 -23.44 -10.41
CA ALA A 138 14.98 -23.58 -11.86
C ALA A 138 15.98 -24.64 -12.40
N GLY A 139 16.92 -25.15 -11.58
CA GLY A 139 17.93 -26.13 -11.99
C GLY A 139 18.87 -25.59 -13.07
N LEU A 140 19.26 -24.30 -12.98
CA LEU A 140 20.10 -23.65 -13.99
C LEU A 140 21.58 -23.77 -13.63
N ASP A 141 22.37 -24.29 -14.57
CA ASP A 141 23.86 -24.31 -14.48
C ASP A 141 24.48 -22.99 -14.92
N ALA A 142 23.78 -22.20 -15.77
CA ALA A 142 24.19 -20.90 -16.23
C ALA A 142 22.98 -19.95 -16.35
N TYR A 143 23.18 -18.69 -16.00
CA TYR A 143 22.11 -17.70 -16.03
C TYR A 143 22.62 -16.30 -16.40
N THR A 144 21.71 -15.45 -16.85
CA THR A 144 21.94 -14.03 -17.07
C THR A 144 20.87 -13.22 -16.36
N VAL A 145 21.29 -12.21 -15.59
CA VAL A 145 20.36 -11.31 -14.90
C VAL A 145 20.02 -10.13 -15.81
N MET A 146 18.75 -9.97 -16.13
CA MET A 146 18.25 -8.84 -16.90
C MET A 146 17.31 -8.00 -16.03
N SER A 147 17.49 -6.67 -16.06
CA SER A 147 16.61 -5.75 -15.32
C SER A 147 15.51 -5.18 -16.22
N TYR A 148 14.27 -5.24 -15.73
CA TYR A 148 13.11 -4.63 -16.36
C TYR A 148 12.37 -3.71 -15.38
N PRO A 149 11.86 -2.54 -15.84
CA PRO A 149 12.12 -1.94 -17.15
C PRO A 149 13.60 -1.59 -17.31
N GLY A 150 14.10 -1.60 -18.56
CA GLY A 150 15.47 -1.15 -18.87
C GLY A 150 15.71 0.25 -18.28
N LYS A 151 16.92 0.50 -17.80
CA LYS A 151 17.27 1.85 -17.30
C LYS A 151 17.10 2.85 -18.45
N LYS A 152 16.19 3.82 -18.26
CA LYS A 152 16.08 4.95 -19.19
C LYS A 152 17.42 5.67 -19.26
N SER A 153 17.86 6.04 -20.44
CA SER A 153 19.05 6.87 -20.60
C SER A 153 18.80 8.23 -19.92
N PHE A 154 19.88 8.93 -19.55
CA PHE A 154 19.77 10.28 -18.99
C PHE A 154 18.96 11.21 -19.89
N PHE A 155 19.09 11.06 -21.21
CA PHE A 155 18.35 11.84 -22.20
C PHE A 155 16.86 11.50 -22.23
N GLU A 156 16.47 10.23 -22.14
CA GLU A 156 15.07 9.79 -22.04
C GLU A 156 14.44 10.27 -20.73
N THR A 157 15.18 10.24 -19.64
CA THR A 157 14.70 10.76 -18.34
C THR A 157 14.51 12.28 -18.40
N LEU A 158 15.36 12.99 -19.12
CA LEU A 158 15.25 14.44 -19.30
C LEU A 158 14.06 14.82 -20.19
N MET A 159 13.75 14.01 -21.20
CA MET A 159 12.62 14.25 -22.13
C MET A 159 11.28 13.81 -21.58
N ASP A 160 11.25 12.75 -20.74
CA ASP A 160 10.03 12.26 -20.07
C ASP A 160 9.61 13.12 -18.85
N THR A 161 10.55 13.82 -18.24
CA THR A 161 10.22 14.74 -17.14
C THR A 161 9.59 15.98 -17.73
N ASN A 162 8.28 16.14 -17.53
CA ASN A 162 7.60 17.42 -17.82
C ASN A 162 8.39 18.54 -17.09
N PRO A 163 9.15 19.39 -17.81
CA PRO A 163 10.11 20.33 -17.16
C PRO A 163 9.43 21.27 -16.17
N GLY A 164 8.14 21.57 -16.42
CA GLY A 164 7.32 22.42 -15.54
C GLY A 164 7.03 21.77 -14.18
N GLY A 165 6.67 20.48 -14.15
CA GLY A 165 6.32 19.79 -12.92
C GLY A 165 7.52 19.56 -11.98
N TYR A 166 8.69 19.23 -12.55
CA TYR A 166 9.91 18.99 -11.75
C TYR A 166 10.45 20.28 -11.12
N ILE A 167 10.49 21.37 -11.89
CA ILE A 167 10.95 22.69 -11.39
C ILE A 167 9.98 23.20 -10.33
N GLN A 168 8.68 23.06 -10.55
CA GLN A 168 7.64 23.51 -9.63
C GLN A 168 7.66 22.71 -8.31
N SER A 169 7.83 21.39 -8.35
CA SER A 169 7.93 20.56 -7.15
C SER A 169 9.21 20.85 -6.36
N ARG A 170 10.33 21.11 -7.03
CA ARG A 170 11.60 21.44 -6.37
C ARG A 170 11.60 22.84 -5.75
N MET A 171 10.95 23.81 -6.39
CA MET A 171 10.73 25.15 -5.82
C MET A 171 9.80 25.13 -4.61
N LEU A 172 8.72 24.32 -4.68
CA LEU A 172 7.79 24.12 -3.57
C LEU A 172 8.46 23.40 -2.38
N LYS A 173 9.20 22.31 -2.63
CA LYS A 173 9.99 21.63 -1.58
C LYS A 173 11.00 22.56 -0.90
N GLY A 174 11.66 23.44 -1.65
CA GLY A 174 12.60 24.42 -1.10
C GLY A 174 11.95 25.52 -0.25
N LYS A 175 10.69 25.86 -0.51
CA LYS A 175 9.96 26.93 0.21
C LYS A 175 9.12 26.42 1.39
N VAL A 176 8.63 25.19 1.35
CA VAL A 176 7.65 24.67 2.31
C VAL A 176 8.24 23.55 3.19
N GLY A 177 9.47 23.07 2.88
CA GLY A 177 10.18 22.07 3.68
C GLY A 177 9.37 20.78 3.91
N GLU A 178 9.38 20.26 5.14
CA GLU A 178 8.67 19.03 5.52
C GLU A 178 7.14 19.12 5.37
N LEU A 179 6.57 20.31 5.44
CA LEU A 179 5.15 20.55 5.17
C LEU A 179 4.73 20.16 3.74
N TYR A 180 5.66 20.17 2.78
CA TYR A 180 5.36 19.77 1.39
C TYR A 180 4.81 18.34 1.33
N ASN A 181 5.39 17.40 2.06
CA ASN A 181 4.96 16.00 2.05
C ASN A 181 3.54 15.82 2.61
N GLN A 182 3.14 16.68 3.55
CA GLN A 182 1.78 16.70 4.10
C GLN A 182 0.77 17.31 3.11
N PHE A 183 1.19 18.32 2.33
CA PHE A 183 0.35 18.94 1.29
C PHE A 183 0.31 18.12 0.00
N ASP A 184 1.37 17.38 -0.33
CA ASP A 184 1.41 16.49 -1.51
C ASP A 184 0.35 15.37 -1.39
N TRP A 185 0.10 14.89 -0.19
CA TRP A 185 -1.00 13.99 0.11
C TRP A 185 -2.38 14.59 -0.24
N LEU A 186 -2.61 15.86 0.08
CA LEU A 186 -3.86 16.57 -0.26
C LEU A 186 -4.04 16.78 -1.77
N ASN A 187 -2.97 17.12 -2.47
CA ASN A 187 -2.99 17.34 -3.92
C ASN A 187 -3.19 16.04 -4.73
N ASN A 188 -2.73 14.91 -4.18
CA ASN A 188 -2.86 13.61 -4.82
C ASN A 188 -4.05 12.81 -4.28
N PHE A 189 -4.87 13.39 -3.40
CA PHE A 189 -5.97 12.70 -2.72
C PHE A 189 -6.98 12.08 -3.70
N GLU A 190 -7.24 12.72 -4.84
CA GLU A 190 -8.13 12.22 -5.88
C GLU A 190 -7.58 10.97 -6.60
N ASN A 191 -6.27 10.78 -6.58
CA ASN A 191 -5.57 9.65 -7.20
C ASN A 191 -5.41 8.44 -6.27
N TYR A 192 -5.78 8.56 -4.98
CA TYR A 192 -5.72 7.45 -4.04
C TYR A 192 -7.05 6.70 -4.00
N ASP A 193 -6.97 5.39 -4.09
CA ASP A 193 -8.11 4.54 -3.80
C ASP A 193 -8.60 4.78 -2.37
N LYS A 194 -9.90 4.99 -2.22
CA LYS A 194 -10.54 5.25 -0.92
C LYS A 194 -10.46 4.06 0.03
N ILE A 195 -10.23 2.86 -0.51
CA ILE A 195 -10.00 1.62 0.23
C ILE A 195 -8.56 1.20 -0.02
N GLN A 196 -7.76 1.15 1.04
CA GLN A 196 -6.34 0.88 0.93
C GLN A 196 -5.91 -0.20 1.93
N ALA A 197 -5.07 -1.11 1.44
CA ALA A 197 -4.30 -2.00 2.29
C ALA A 197 -2.97 -1.28 2.62
N ARG A 198 -2.91 -0.60 3.76
CA ARG A 198 -1.75 0.20 4.21
C ARG A 198 -1.44 -0.06 5.68
N VAL A 199 -0.20 0.22 6.06
CA VAL A 199 0.13 0.44 7.48
C VAL A 199 -0.55 1.73 7.96
N PRO A 200 -1.09 1.77 9.19
CA PRO A 200 -1.84 2.92 9.70
C PRO A 200 -0.97 4.13 10.09
N PHE A 201 0.31 4.12 9.75
CA PHE A 201 1.26 5.20 10.07
C PHE A 201 2.35 5.29 9.00
N GLU A 202 2.86 6.49 8.78
CA GLU A 202 4.03 6.72 7.95
C GLU A 202 5.30 6.51 8.78
N LEU A 203 6.19 5.64 8.30
CA LEU A 203 7.52 5.45 8.87
C LEU A 203 8.51 6.37 8.14
N ASN A 204 8.90 7.46 8.78
CA ASN A 204 10.06 8.24 8.36
C ASN A 204 11.30 7.61 9.02
N ILE A 205 12.00 6.77 8.28
CA ILE A 205 13.32 6.26 8.68
C ILE A 205 14.35 7.19 8.08
N ASN A 206 14.95 8.03 8.92
CA ASN A 206 16.11 8.87 8.57
C ASN A 206 17.37 8.02 8.50
#